data_c944ec36c013a587d873df923cd05568
#
_entry.id   c944ec36c013a587d873df923cd05568
#
_cell.length_a   1.000
_cell.length_b   1.000
_cell.length_c   1.000
_cell.angle_alpha   90.00
_cell.angle_beta   90.00
_cell.angle_gamma   90.00
#
_symmetry.space_group_name_H-M   'P 1'
#
loop_
_entity.id
_entity.type
_entity.pdbx_description
1 polymer ?
#
loop_
_entity_poly.entity_id
_entity_poly.type
_entity_poly.pdbx_seq_one_letter_code
_entity_poly.pdbx_strand_id
1 'polypeptide(L)'
;CRRLVPSMREADRSDIVMISSIAAQALNPGFGVYSVSKAALEAMSHTLAREEKRHGMRVNMIAPGLVDTDMGRRIVEATGGSTNIRDVDAHSPFGFVCTTDDIAATALHLCSADGRYITNQRITISGD
;
A
#
# COMPACT_ATOMS: atom_id res chain seq x y z
N CYS A 1 -12.23 0.44 10.25
CA CYS A 1 -13.22 -0.41 9.57
C CYS A 1 -14.50 -0.59 10.39
N ARG A 2 -14.45 -1.06 11.65
CA ARG A 2 -15.64 -1.43 12.45
C ARG A 2 -16.78 -0.39 12.44
N ARG A 3 -16.47 0.92 12.48
CA ARG A 3 -17.47 2.00 12.47
C ARG A 3 -17.98 2.37 11.08
N LEU A 4 -17.18 2.14 10.04
CA LEU A 4 -17.49 2.56 8.66
C LEU A 4 -18.18 1.44 7.86
N VAL A 5 -17.80 0.19 8.09
CA VAL A 5 -18.33 -0.95 7.35
C VAL A 5 -19.86 -1.02 7.32
N PRO A 6 -20.61 -0.77 8.42
CA PRO A 6 -22.08 -0.80 8.36
C PRO A 6 -22.67 0.18 7.34
N SER A 7 -22.19 1.44 7.34
CA SER A 7 -22.68 2.43 6.38
C SER A 7 -22.18 2.18 4.96
N MET A 8 -21.00 1.57 4.82
CA MET A 8 -20.47 1.21 3.51
C MET A 8 -21.28 0.07 2.84
N ARG A 9 -21.91 -0.79 3.63
CA ARG A 9 -22.78 -1.86 3.10
C ARG A 9 -24.08 -1.34 2.50
N GLU A 10 -24.50 -0.12 2.88
CA GLU A 10 -25.72 0.53 2.37
C GLU A 10 -25.47 1.27 1.04
N ALA A 11 -24.22 1.45 0.64
CA ALA A 11 -23.87 2.13 -0.60
C ALA A 11 -23.90 1.16 -1.78
N ASP A 12 -24.30 1.65 -2.96
CA ASP A 12 -24.30 0.87 -4.21
C ASP A 12 -22.92 0.31 -4.55
N ARG A 13 -21.88 0.99 -4.10
CA ARG A 13 -20.49 0.61 -4.28
C ARG A 13 -19.64 1.10 -3.11
N SER A 14 -18.75 0.23 -2.64
CA SER A 14 -17.81 0.58 -1.59
C SER A 14 -16.44 -0.04 -1.84
N ASP A 15 -15.41 0.80 -1.70
CA ASP A 15 -14.01 0.42 -1.87
C ASP A 15 -13.20 0.76 -0.63
N ILE A 16 -12.36 -0.16 -0.21
CA ILE A 16 -11.34 0.05 0.81
C ILE A 16 -9.97 -0.24 0.18
N VAL A 17 -9.09 0.75 0.22
CA VAL A 17 -7.68 0.59 -0.17
C VAL A 17 -6.82 0.75 1.07
N MET A 18 -6.12 -0.31 1.47
CA MET A 18 -5.21 -0.31 2.60
C MET A 18 -3.79 -0.06 2.11
N ILE A 19 -3.11 0.89 2.74
CA ILE A 19 -1.69 1.17 2.43
C ILE A 19 -0.82 0.32 3.33
N SER A 20 -0.29 -0.77 2.77
CA SER A 20 0.68 -1.65 3.40
C SER A 20 2.13 -1.19 3.14
N SER A 21 3.04 -2.12 2.96
CA SER A 21 4.43 -1.90 2.59
C SER A 21 5.04 -3.22 2.09
N ILE A 22 6.09 -3.14 1.27
CA ILE A 22 6.92 -4.32 0.96
C ILE A 22 7.50 -4.94 2.24
N ALA A 23 7.72 -4.15 3.29
CA ALA A 23 8.27 -4.62 4.57
C ALA A 23 7.39 -5.68 5.25
N ALA A 24 6.10 -5.79 4.91
CA ALA A 24 5.22 -6.84 5.41
C ALA A 24 5.69 -8.25 5.03
N GLN A 25 6.41 -8.38 3.93
CA GLN A 25 6.90 -9.65 3.39
C GLN A 25 8.43 -9.73 3.31
N ALA A 26 9.12 -8.61 3.12
CA ALA A 26 10.58 -8.56 3.04
C ALA A 26 11.25 -8.88 4.39
N LEU A 27 10.63 -8.53 5.51
CA LEU A 27 11.06 -8.86 6.88
C LEU A 27 12.52 -8.46 7.18
N ASN A 28 12.95 -7.33 6.65
CA ASN A 28 14.32 -6.86 6.76
C ASN A 28 14.74 -6.62 8.22
N PRO A 29 16.01 -6.90 8.59
CA PRO A 29 16.55 -6.56 9.91
C PRO A 29 16.32 -5.09 10.26
N GLY A 30 15.99 -4.82 11.51
CA GLY A 30 15.70 -3.46 12.01
C GLY A 30 14.25 -2.99 11.81
N PHE A 31 13.46 -3.66 10.97
CA PHE A 31 12.07 -3.29 10.68
C PHE A 31 11.02 -4.13 11.43
N GLY A 32 11.43 -4.92 12.45
CA GLY A 32 10.57 -5.93 13.06
C GLY A 32 9.17 -5.45 13.46
N VAL A 33 9.07 -4.40 14.27
CA VAL A 33 7.76 -3.85 14.71
C VAL A 33 6.94 -3.32 13.53
N TYR A 34 7.58 -2.63 12.61
CA TYR A 34 6.93 -2.09 11.41
C TYR A 34 6.42 -3.23 10.51
N SER A 35 7.26 -4.23 10.23
CA SER A 35 6.90 -5.40 9.43
C SER A 35 5.73 -6.17 10.02
N VAL A 36 5.74 -6.42 11.34
CA VAL A 36 4.63 -7.07 12.05
C VAL A 36 3.33 -6.26 11.90
N SER A 37 3.40 -4.94 12.07
CA SER A 37 2.22 -4.08 11.94
C SER A 37 1.62 -4.13 10.53
N LYS A 38 2.47 -4.13 9.49
CA LYS A 38 2.03 -4.20 8.09
C LYS A 38 1.55 -5.59 7.69
N ALA A 39 2.19 -6.66 8.17
CA ALA A 39 1.72 -8.03 7.98
C ALA A 39 0.35 -8.26 8.64
N ALA A 40 0.13 -7.75 9.85
CA ALA A 40 -1.17 -7.78 10.51
C ALA A 40 -2.24 -7.02 9.73
N LEU A 41 -1.90 -5.84 9.17
CA LEU A 41 -2.79 -5.08 8.29
C LEU A 41 -3.18 -5.89 7.04
N GLU A 42 -2.23 -6.57 6.40
CA GLU A 42 -2.51 -7.42 5.24
C GLU A 42 -3.43 -8.59 5.60
N ALA A 43 -3.15 -9.29 6.69
CA ALA A 43 -4.00 -10.39 7.16
C ALA A 43 -5.44 -9.92 7.45
N MET A 44 -5.58 -8.78 8.13
CA MET A 44 -6.90 -8.16 8.38
C MET A 44 -7.60 -7.79 7.07
N SER A 45 -6.88 -7.23 6.11
CA SER A 45 -7.43 -6.80 4.82
C SER A 45 -7.94 -7.98 4.00
N HIS A 46 -7.20 -9.08 3.97
CA HIS A 46 -7.63 -10.32 3.32
C HIS A 46 -8.87 -10.92 3.97
N THR A 47 -8.94 -10.89 5.29
CA THR A 47 -10.13 -11.35 6.04
C THR A 47 -11.33 -10.48 5.70
N LEU A 48 -11.18 -9.16 5.79
CA LEU A 48 -12.23 -8.20 5.50
C LEU A 48 -12.74 -8.33 4.05
N ALA A 49 -11.84 -8.50 3.09
CA ALA A 49 -12.21 -8.70 1.69
C ALA A 49 -13.14 -9.91 1.49
N ARG A 50 -12.86 -11.00 2.20
CA ARG A 50 -13.67 -12.22 2.13
C ARG A 50 -15.01 -12.09 2.85
N GLU A 51 -15.03 -11.43 4.00
CA GLU A 51 -16.25 -11.18 4.79
C GLU A 51 -17.22 -10.25 4.05
N GLU A 52 -16.71 -9.17 3.45
CA GLU A 52 -17.51 -8.10 2.87
C GLU A 52 -17.86 -8.30 1.40
N LYS A 53 -17.26 -9.27 0.73
CA LYS A 53 -17.53 -9.62 -0.67
C LYS A 53 -19.02 -9.81 -0.98
N ARG A 54 -19.76 -10.44 -0.07
CA ARG A 54 -21.21 -10.67 -0.22
C ARG A 54 -22.05 -9.39 -0.22
N HIS A 55 -21.47 -8.28 0.28
CA HIS A 55 -22.09 -6.95 0.31
C HIS A 55 -21.63 -6.06 -0.85
N GLY A 56 -20.93 -6.63 -1.86
CA GLY A 56 -20.42 -5.88 -2.99
C GLY A 56 -19.21 -4.98 -2.66
N MET A 57 -18.71 -5.03 -1.42
CA MET A 57 -17.56 -4.26 -0.99
C MET A 57 -16.26 -4.88 -1.48
N ARG A 58 -15.38 -4.05 -2.00
CA ARG A 58 -14.04 -4.45 -2.44
C ARG A 58 -12.99 -3.94 -1.47
N VAL A 59 -12.04 -4.78 -1.14
CA VAL A 59 -10.92 -4.44 -0.26
C VAL A 59 -9.63 -4.86 -0.94
N ASN A 60 -8.75 -3.91 -1.20
CA ASN A 60 -7.46 -4.14 -1.83
C ASN A 60 -6.35 -3.49 -1.01
N MET A 61 -5.12 -3.86 -1.28
CA MET A 61 -3.93 -3.36 -0.60
C MET A 61 -2.92 -2.84 -1.63
N ILE A 62 -2.30 -1.73 -1.32
CA ILE A 62 -1.12 -1.24 -2.01
C ILE A 62 0.06 -1.40 -1.06
N ALA A 63 1.13 -2.02 -1.53
CA ALA A 63 2.35 -2.27 -0.78
C ALA A 63 3.52 -1.52 -1.43
N PRO A 64 3.74 -0.25 -1.06
CA PRO A 64 4.83 0.54 -1.60
C PRO A 64 6.20 0.04 -1.14
N GLY A 65 7.20 0.25 -1.99
CA GLY A 65 8.61 0.27 -1.62
C GLY A 65 9.03 1.63 -1.07
N LEU A 66 10.19 2.11 -1.51
CA LEU A 66 10.64 3.46 -1.20
C LEU A 66 9.81 4.48 -1.99
N VAL A 67 9.21 5.43 -1.28
CA VAL A 67 8.41 6.53 -1.88
C VAL A 67 8.96 7.86 -1.40
N ASP A 68 9.01 8.85 -2.28
CA ASP A 68 9.43 10.21 -1.94
C ASP A 68 8.42 10.89 -1.00
N THR A 69 8.64 10.68 0.28
CA THR A 69 7.89 11.21 1.41
C THR A 69 8.86 11.55 2.53
N ASP A 70 8.41 12.28 3.54
CA ASP A 70 9.24 12.56 4.72
C ASP A 70 9.72 11.27 5.40
N MET A 71 8.90 10.22 5.42
CA MET A 71 9.32 8.92 5.93
C MET A 71 10.40 8.29 5.03
N GLY A 72 10.21 8.31 3.72
CA GLY A 72 11.18 7.77 2.76
C GLY A 72 12.53 8.47 2.85
N ARG A 73 12.54 9.80 2.97
CA ARG A 73 13.75 10.60 3.15
C ARG A 73 14.50 10.23 4.43
N ARG A 74 13.78 10.08 5.55
CA ARG A 74 14.36 9.64 6.83
C ARG A 74 14.95 8.23 6.75
N ILE A 75 14.34 7.33 6.01
CA ILE A 75 14.89 5.98 5.80
C ILE A 75 16.20 6.05 5.03
N VAL A 76 16.25 6.81 3.92
CA VAL A 76 17.48 6.98 3.12
C VAL A 76 18.59 7.58 3.98
N GLU A 77 18.31 8.63 4.75
CA GLU A 77 19.26 9.25 5.66
C GLU A 77 19.78 8.27 6.72
N ALA A 78 18.89 7.50 7.35
CA ALA A 78 19.23 6.55 8.42
C ALA A 78 20.04 5.34 7.91
N THR A 79 19.95 5.00 6.63
CA THR A 79 20.69 3.89 6.02
C THR A 79 22.04 4.31 5.42
N GLY A 80 22.52 5.52 5.75
CA GLY A 80 23.82 6.04 5.29
C GLY A 80 23.78 6.63 3.89
N GLY A 81 22.57 6.87 3.38
CA GLY A 81 22.35 7.54 2.11
C GLY A 81 22.48 9.06 2.21
N SER A 82 22.18 9.73 1.12
CA SER A 82 22.14 11.18 1.04
C SER A 82 20.97 11.77 1.83
N THR A 83 21.09 13.03 2.22
CA THR A 83 19.98 13.84 2.72
C THR A 83 18.95 14.16 1.63
N ASN A 84 19.33 13.99 0.35
CA ASN A 84 18.44 14.17 -0.79
C ASN A 84 18.02 12.81 -1.35
N ILE A 85 16.74 12.47 -1.26
CA ILE A 85 16.20 11.19 -1.76
C ILE A 85 16.43 11.01 -3.28
N ARG A 86 16.58 12.11 -4.04
CA ARG A 86 16.85 12.05 -5.48
C ARG A 86 18.23 11.49 -5.81
N ASP A 87 19.16 11.49 -4.88
CA ASP A 87 20.49 10.91 -5.09
C ASP A 87 20.44 9.38 -5.23
N VAL A 88 19.33 8.74 -4.82
CA VAL A 88 19.13 7.31 -5.03
C VAL A 88 18.35 6.99 -6.32
N ASP A 89 17.95 7.98 -7.11
CA ASP A 89 17.24 7.78 -8.37
C ASP A 89 18.02 6.86 -9.33
N ALA A 90 19.33 7.05 -9.44
CA ALA A 90 20.19 6.25 -10.31
C ALA A 90 20.23 4.75 -9.92
N HIS A 91 19.89 4.42 -8.68
CA HIS A 91 19.83 3.04 -8.17
C HIS A 91 18.38 2.51 -8.11
N SER A 92 17.40 3.34 -8.46
CA SER A 92 15.99 2.96 -8.49
C SER A 92 15.69 2.17 -9.77
N PRO A 93 14.78 1.20 -9.75
CA PRO A 93 14.52 0.29 -10.87
C PRO A 93 14.23 0.97 -12.20
N PHE A 94 13.57 2.13 -12.17
CA PHE A 94 13.20 2.89 -13.37
C PHE A 94 13.94 4.23 -13.50
N GLY A 95 15.04 4.43 -12.74
CA GLY A 95 15.81 5.67 -12.77
C GLY A 95 15.16 6.83 -12.00
N PHE A 96 14.18 6.55 -11.17
CA PHE A 96 13.55 7.51 -10.26
C PHE A 96 12.95 6.80 -9.04
N VAL A 97 12.93 7.48 -7.91
CA VAL A 97 12.20 7.02 -6.71
C VAL A 97 10.71 7.23 -6.92
N CYS A 98 9.92 6.20 -6.60
CA CYS A 98 8.47 6.25 -6.65
C CYS A 98 7.92 7.48 -5.93
N THR A 99 6.91 8.11 -6.50
CA THR A 99 6.27 9.31 -5.97
C THR A 99 4.94 8.98 -5.28
N THR A 100 4.40 9.94 -4.54
CA THR A 100 3.04 9.84 -3.97
C THR A 100 1.98 9.74 -5.06
N ASP A 101 2.22 10.36 -6.23
CA ASP A 101 1.29 10.35 -7.36
C ASP A 101 1.19 8.95 -7.99
N ASP A 102 2.29 8.18 -8.02
CA ASP A 102 2.28 6.80 -8.50
C ASP A 102 1.40 5.92 -7.61
N ILE A 103 1.48 6.13 -6.29
CA ILE A 103 0.61 5.43 -5.32
C ILE A 103 -0.85 5.86 -5.48
N ALA A 104 -1.08 7.17 -5.63
CA ALA A 104 -2.43 7.73 -5.81
C ALA A 104 -3.08 7.24 -7.10
N ALA A 105 -2.33 7.15 -8.20
CA ALA A 105 -2.82 6.63 -9.48
C ALA A 105 -3.31 5.18 -9.34
N THR A 106 -2.56 4.35 -8.63
CA THR A 106 -2.98 2.96 -8.37
C THR A 106 -4.22 2.91 -7.48
N ALA A 107 -4.30 3.73 -6.44
CA ALA A 107 -5.49 3.80 -5.59
C ALA A 107 -6.72 4.25 -6.40
N LEU A 108 -6.55 5.26 -7.26
CA LEU A 108 -7.60 5.75 -8.15
C LEU A 108 -8.09 4.64 -9.09
N HIS A 109 -7.17 3.89 -9.72
CA HIS A 109 -7.51 2.76 -10.59
C HIS A 109 -8.35 1.72 -9.82
N LEU A 110 -7.93 1.32 -8.62
CA LEU A 110 -8.67 0.36 -7.80
C LEU A 110 -10.07 0.83 -7.42
N CYS A 111 -10.25 2.13 -7.23
CA CYS A 111 -11.55 2.75 -6.92
C CYS A 111 -12.35 3.15 -8.17
N SER A 112 -11.78 3.06 -9.37
CA SER A 112 -12.46 3.42 -10.63
C SER A 112 -13.37 2.30 -11.15
N ALA A 113 -14.11 2.58 -12.23
CA ALA A 113 -14.88 1.59 -12.95
C ALA A 113 -13.99 0.48 -13.56
N ASP A 114 -12.76 0.81 -13.93
CA ASP A 114 -11.81 -0.16 -14.52
C ASP A 114 -11.35 -1.20 -13.50
N GLY A 115 -11.28 -0.82 -12.21
CA GLY A 115 -10.99 -1.72 -11.10
C GLY A 115 -12.17 -2.54 -10.57
N ARG A 116 -13.36 -2.45 -11.20
CA ARG A 116 -14.62 -2.99 -10.66
C ARG A 116 -14.63 -4.49 -10.33
N TYR A 117 -13.72 -5.26 -10.87
CA TYR A 117 -13.61 -6.70 -10.64
C TYR A 117 -12.40 -7.11 -9.81
N ILE A 118 -11.67 -6.10 -9.26
CA ILE A 118 -10.46 -6.30 -8.46
C ILE A 118 -10.82 -6.22 -6.98
N THR A 119 -10.64 -7.31 -6.25
CA THR A 119 -10.78 -7.35 -4.79
C THR A 119 -9.81 -8.37 -4.19
N ASN A 120 -9.45 -8.20 -2.93
CA ASN A 120 -8.54 -9.07 -2.19
C ASN A 120 -7.13 -9.15 -2.78
N GLN A 121 -6.72 -8.12 -3.53
CA GLN A 121 -5.40 -8.07 -4.15
C GLN A 121 -4.43 -7.24 -3.31
N ARG A 122 -3.18 -7.68 -3.30
CA ARG A 122 -2.01 -6.94 -2.83
C ARG A 122 -1.20 -6.50 -4.03
N ILE A 123 -1.17 -5.21 -4.29
CA ILE A 123 -0.41 -4.62 -5.40
C ILE A 123 0.88 -4.04 -4.86
N THR A 124 2.00 -4.61 -5.28
CA THR A 124 3.33 -4.09 -4.93
C THR A 124 3.69 -2.97 -5.90
N ILE A 125 4.18 -1.86 -5.35
CA ILE A 125 4.72 -0.73 -6.11
C ILE A 125 6.14 -0.48 -5.58
N SER A 126 7.09 -1.26 -6.07
CA SER A 126 8.50 -1.20 -5.66
C SER A 126 9.46 -1.13 -6.85
N GLY A 127 8.98 -1.49 -8.03
CA GLY A 127 9.80 -1.64 -9.23
C GLY A 127 10.47 -3.01 -9.36
N ASP A 128 10.27 -3.90 -8.37
CA ASP A 128 10.80 -5.28 -8.38
C ASP A 128 9.82 -6.26 -9.04
#